data_7defdf28aa2bcfb26daa3cd555d576aa
#
_entry.id   7defdf28aa2bcfb26daa3cd555d576aa
#
_cell.length_a   1.000
_cell.length_b   1.000
_cell.length_c   1.000
_cell.angle_alpha   90.00
_cell.angle_beta   90.00
_cell.angle_gamma   90.00
#
_symmetry.space_group_name_H-M   'P 1'
#
loop_
_entity.id
_entity.type
_entity.pdbx_description
1 polymer ?
#
loop_
_entity_poly.entity_id
_entity_poly.type
_entity_poly.pdbx_seq_one_letter_code
_entity_poly.pdbx_strand_id
1 'polypeptide(L)' 'MRLDKWLKVSRLIKRRTLANEVADAGRVLVNGKPAKASYAVKVGDVIEITFGNRPVTVRVLAVEEP' A
#
# COMPACT_ATOMS: atom_id res chain seq x y z
N MET A 1 1.56 -3.70 10.60
CA MET A 1 2.53 -3.81 9.48
C MET A 1 2.61 -2.49 8.74
N ARG A 2 3.79 -2.03 8.40
CA ARG A 2 3.96 -0.80 7.63
C ARG A 2 3.38 -0.98 6.23
N LEU A 3 2.88 0.12 5.66
CA LEU A 3 2.29 0.11 4.33
C LEU A 3 3.28 -0.38 3.25
N ASP A 4 4.53 0.09 3.30
CA ASP A 4 5.53 -0.32 2.33
C ASP A 4 5.80 -1.83 2.39
N LYS A 5 5.86 -2.39 3.60
CA LYS A 5 6.03 -3.84 3.77
C LYS A 5 4.79 -4.60 3.27
N TRP A 6 3.61 -4.11 3.59
CA TRP A 6 2.36 -4.74 3.14
C TRP A 6 2.26 -4.78 1.62
N LEU A 7 2.64 -3.68 0.95
CA LEU A 7 2.62 -3.59 -0.51
C LEU A 7 3.55 -4.64 -1.15
N LYS A 8 4.70 -4.90 -0.52
CA LYS A 8 5.60 -5.95 -1.00
C LYS A 8 5.07 -7.34 -0.70
N VAL A 9 4.61 -7.58 0.52
CA VAL A 9 4.10 -8.90 0.94
C VAL A 9 2.87 -9.30 0.13
N SER A 10 2.00 -8.35 -0.21
CA SER A 10 0.84 -8.60 -1.04
C SER A 10 1.18 -8.81 -2.51
N ARG A 11 2.43 -8.61 -2.89
CA ARG A 11 2.94 -8.73 -4.26
C ARG A 11 2.38 -7.68 -5.22
N LEU A 12 1.79 -6.63 -4.71
CA LEU A 12 1.36 -5.50 -5.54
C LEU A 12 2.56 -4.74 -6.08
N ILE A 13 3.61 -4.64 -5.26
CA ILE A 13 4.87 -4.00 -5.65
C ILE A 13 5.99 -4.98 -5.33
N LYS A 14 6.89 -5.22 -6.28
CA LYS A 14 7.92 -6.25 -6.15
C LYS A 14 9.01 -5.92 -5.14
N ARG A 15 9.31 -4.63 -4.96
CA ARG A 15 10.40 -4.20 -4.09
C ARG A 15 9.87 -3.27 -3.02
N ARG A 16 10.27 -3.49 -1.77
CA ARG A 16 9.89 -2.64 -0.66
C ARG A 16 10.38 -1.20 -0.83
N THR A 17 11.58 -1.03 -1.40
CA THR A 17 12.13 0.30 -1.68
C THR A 17 11.21 1.09 -2.60
N LEU A 18 10.75 0.43 -3.68
CA LEU A 18 9.82 1.06 -4.60
C LEU A 18 8.48 1.36 -3.91
N ALA A 19 7.99 0.45 -3.08
CA ALA A 19 6.76 0.66 -2.32
C ALA A 19 6.88 1.89 -1.41
N ASN A 20 8.03 2.03 -0.76
CA ASN A 20 8.31 3.20 0.09
C ASN A 20 8.25 4.49 -0.72
N GLU A 21 8.92 4.52 -1.88
CA GLU A 21 8.94 5.70 -2.74
C GLU A 21 7.55 6.06 -3.26
N VAL A 22 6.79 5.07 -3.71
CA VAL A 22 5.45 5.28 -4.26
C VAL A 22 4.51 5.82 -3.18
N ALA A 23 4.57 5.25 -1.99
CA ALA A 23 3.73 5.71 -0.87
C ALA A 23 4.09 7.13 -0.45
N ASP A 24 5.38 7.42 -0.27
CA ASP A 24 5.83 8.74 0.15
C ASP A 24 5.62 9.82 -0.92
N ALA A 25 5.49 9.40 -2.18
CA ALA A 25 5.16 10.31 -3.28
C ALA A 25 3.65 10.66 -3.32
N GLY A 26 2.84 10.11 -2.41
CA GLY A 26 1.41 10.38 -2.35
C GLY A 26 0.58 9.59 -3.35
N ARG A 27 1.13 8.52 -3.92
CA ARG A 27 0.44 7.71 -4.94
C ARG A 27 -0.36 6.55 -4.35
N VAL A 28 -0.30 6.36 -3.05
CA VAL A 28 -1.07 5.32 -2.37
C VAL A 28 -2.09 5.99 -1.46
N LEU A 29 -3.35 5.67 -1.69
CA LEU A 29 -4.43 6.16 -0.85
C LEU A 29 -4.89 5.03 0.06
N VAL A 30 -5.12 5.36 1.32
CA VAL A 30 -5.74 4.44 2.27
C VAL A 30 -7.04 5.06 2.74
N ASN A 31 -8.13 4.39 2.47
CA ASN A 31 -9.48 4.89 2.78
C ASN A 31 -9.71 6.29 2.19
N GLY A 32 -9.20 6.50 0.98
CA GLY A 32 -9.40 7.74 0.23
C GLY A 32 -8.42 8.86 0.55
N LYS A 33 -7.44 8.63 1.43
CA LYS A 33 -6.45 9.65 1.82
C LYS A 33 -5.03 9.18 1.55
N PRO A 34 -4.14 10.06 1.08
CA PRO A 34 -2.74 9.69 0.90
C PRO A 34 -2.13 9.21 2.21
N ALA A 35 -1.40 8.11 2.15
CA ALA A 35 -0.71 7.54 3.30
C ALA A 35 0.78 7.41 3.01
N LYS A 36 1.58 7.64 4.06
CA LYS A 36 3.03 7.46 3.97
C LYS A 36 3.41 5.98 4.06
N ALA A 37 4.65 5.68 3.68
CA ALA A 37 5.17 4.32 3.75
C ALA A 37 5.12 3.74 5.16
N SER A 38 5.22 4.57 6.18
CA SER A 38 5.20 4.16 7.59
C SER A 38 3.81 3.93 8.16
N TYR A 39 2.76 4.22 7.39
CA TYR A 39 1.39 4.01 7.84
C TYR A 39 1.18 2.56 8.29
N ALA A 40 0.52 2.36 9.42
CA ALA A 40 0.21 1.03 9.96
C ALA A 40 -1.08 0.50 9.32
N VAL A 41 -0.93 -0.48 8.44
CA VAL A 41 -2.06 -1.08 7.72
C VAL A 41 -2.92 -1.91 8.67
N LYS A 42 -4.22 -1.81 8.52
CA LYS A 42 -5.21 -2.52 9.33
C LYS A 42 -6.17 -3.32 8.45
N VAL A 43 -6.66 -4.41 9.00
CA VAL A 43 -7.72 -5.19 8.34
C VAL A 43 -8.91 -4.28 8.08
N GLY A 44 -9.45 -4.34 6.87
CA GLY A 44 -10.55 -3.52 6.43
C GLY A 44 -10.14 -2.24 5.71
N ASP A 45 -8.86 -1.87 5.75
CA ASP A 45 -8.39 -0.71 5.00
C ASP A 45 -8.59 -0.95 3.50
N VAL A 46 -9.02 0.08 2.80
CA VAL A 46 -9.14 0.07 1.35
C VAL A 46 -7.94 0.83 0.79
N ILE A 47 -7.08 0.14 0.08
CA ILE A 47 -5.83 0.69 -0.44
C ILE A 47 -5.97 0.85 -1.95
N GLU A 48 -5.72 2.06 -2.43
CA GLU A 48 -5.73 2.40 -3.85
C GLU A 48 -4.35 2.83 -4.28
N ILE A 49 -3.83 2.19 -5.32
CA ILE A 49 -2.52 2.50 -5.88
C ILE A 49 -2.72 2.89 -7.34
N THR A 50 -2.11 3.99 -7.76
CA THR A 50 -2.15 4.39 -9.16
C THR A 50 -0.86 3.96 -9.85
N PHE A 51 -0.98 3.02 -10.78
CA PHE A 51 0.11 2.57 -11.64
C PHE A 51 -0.04 3.26 -12.99
N GLY A 52 0.71 4.35 -13.20
CA GLY A 52 0.55 5.14 -14.41
C GLY A 52 -0.89 5.65 -14.53
N ASN A 53 -1.63 5.15 -15.52
CA ASN A 53 -3.03 5.53 -15.75
C ASN A 53 -4.03 4.54 -15.15
N ARG A 54 -3.56 3.53 -14.43
CA ARG A 54 -4.42 2.47 -13.91
C ARG A 54 -4.49 2.49 -12.39
N PRO A 55 -5.62 2.86 -11.81
CA PRO A 55 -5.81 2.68 -10.38
C PRO A 55 -6.13 1.22 -10.07
N VAL A 56 -5.52 0.70 -9.02
CA VAL A 56 -5.81 -0.62 -8.48
C VAL A 56 -6.30 -0.43 -7.06
N THR A 57 -7.49 -0.95 -6.77
CA THR A 57 -8.09 -0.83 -5.43
C THR A 57 -8.21 -2.22 -4.83
N VAL A 58 -7.70 -2.38 -3.61
CA VAL A 58 -7.76 -3.64 -2.88
C VAL A 58 -8.19 -3.38 -1.44
N ARG A 59 -8.84 -4.38 -0.85
CA ARG A 59 -9.20 -4.33 0.57
C ARG A 59 -8.26 -5.25 1.34
N VAL A 60 -7.78 -4.79 2.47
CA VAL A 60 -6.93 -5.60 3.35
C VAL A 60 -7.80 -6.60 4.09
N LEU A 61 -7.62 -7.90 3.80
CA LEU A 61 -8.35 -8.97 4.45
C LEU A 61 -7.60 -9.54 5.65
N ALA A 62 -6.27 -9.47 5.61
CA ALA A 62 -5.44 -9.97 6.69
C ALA A 62 -4.13 -9.17 6.73
N VAL A 63 -3.58 -9.02 7.93
CA VAL A 63 -2.27 -8.41 8.13
C VAL A 63 -1.41 -9.47 8.80
N GLU A 64 -0.73 -10.27 7.99
CA GLU A 64 0.11 -11.36 8.46
C GLU A 64 1.54 -11.14 8.02
N GLU A 65 2.46 -11.31 8.95
CA GLU A 65 3.87 -11.29 8.63
C GLU A 65 4.31 -12.69 8.21
N PRO A 66 5.06 -12.81 7.10
CA PRO A 66 5.59 -14.09 6.66
C PRO A 66 6.65 -14.63 7.62
#